data_1e300ebe73e614bfabfb3318b73481ce
#
_entry.id   1e300ebe73e614bfabfb3318b73481ce
#
_cell.length_a   1.000
_cell.length_b   1.000
_cell.length_c   1.000
_cell.angle_alpha   90.00
_cell.angle_beta   90.00
_cell.angle_gamma   90.00
#
_symmetry.space_group_name_H-M   'P 1'
#
loop_
_entity.id
_entity.type
_entity.pdbx_description
1 polymer ?
#
loop_
_entity_poly.entity_id
_entity_poly.type
_entity_poly.pdbx_seq_one_letter_code
_entity_poly.pdbx_strand_id
1 'polypeptide(L)'
;MKKIIASIILLTLFFIGGILLSKNNNDKIKVAEVAHSVFYAPQYVADKLGYFKEEGLDVEIILTSGADKVTAAVLSGDVEIGFCGSEATIYVYNGGEKDYLVNFSSLTRKDGSFLVSREKPDNFKLTDLEGKYVIGGRKGGMPEMTFEYALKQNGVDISKVNIDTSIAFASMEGAFIGGTGDFVTLFEPNATNVEKEGLGYVVASVGELGGVVPYTAYNARKSYIESNPKVIEGFTKAIQKGLDYVHNNSDEDVAKLLVDYFPDTSLTDLTNIIKRYRSIDAWYHTTTIEEDDFYHIEEIMEEANELEKKVPYDKLVYKK
;
A
#
# COMPACT_ATOMS: atom_id res chain seq x y z
N MET A 1 41.90 49.89 -17.34
CA MET A 1 41.60 48.55 -17.88
C MET A 1 41.85 47.42 -16.88
N LYS A 2 43.01 47.27 -16.20
CA LYS A 2 43.26 46.19 -15.23
C LYS A 2 42.28 46.12 -14.05
N LYS A 3 41.78 47.27 -13.53
CA LYS A 3 40.81 47.30 -12.42
C LYS A 3 39.38 46.89 -12.83
N ILE A 4 39.01 47.13 -14.10
CA ILE A 4 37.69 46.75 -14.64
C ILE A 4 37.65 45.24 -14.91
N ILE A 5 38.75 44.67 -15.41
CA ILE A 5 38.88 43.23 -15.65
C ILE A 5 38.83 42.43 -14.33
N ALA A 6 39.47 42.92 -13.26
CA ALA A 6 39.42 42.30 -11.94
C ALA A 6 38.00 42.31 -11.33
N SER A 7 37.22 43.37 -11.53
CA SER A 7 35.84 43.45 -11.05
C SER A 7 34.88 42.53 -11.81
N ILE A 8 35.10 42.32 -13.12
CA ILE A 8 34.28 41.43 -13.93
C ILE A 8 34.57 39.95 -13.54
N ILE A 9 35.85 39.61 -13.30
CA ILE A 9 36.22 38.25 -12.85
C ILE A 9 35.67 37.95 -11.44
N LEU A 10 35.64 38.92 -10.54
CA LEU A 10 35.07 38.76 -9.20
C LEU A 10 33.53 38.57 -9.26
N LEU A 11 32.83 39.30 -10.14
CA LEU A 11 31.39 39.18 -10.34
C LEU A 11 31.02 37.83 -10.98
N THR A 12 31.82 37.33 -11.93
CA THR A 12 31.55 35.98 -12.53
C THR A 12 31.82 34.84 -11.56
N LEU A 13 32.84 34.95 -10.68
CA LEU A 13 33.07 33.97 -9.61
C LEU A 13 31.96 33.97 -8.55
N PHE A 14 31.41 35.15 -8.22
CA PHE A 14 30.24 35.25 -7.33
C PHE A 14 28.96 34.67 -7.97
N PHE A 15 28.77 34.84 -9.28
CA PHE A 15 27.62 34.30 -10.01
C PHE A 15 27.71 32.77 -10.17
N ILE A 16 28.90 32.21 -10.44
CA ILE A 16 29.14 30.76 -10.52
C ILE A 16 29.04 30.12 -9.12
N GLY A 17 29.59 30.78 -8.08
CA GLY A 17 29.43 30.35 -6.69
C GLY A 17 27.98 30.39 -6.20
N GLY A 18 27.21 31.41 -6.61
CA GLY A 18 25.77 31.51 -6.31
C GLY A 18 24.93 30.47 -7.01
N ILE A 19 25.27 30.04 -8.23
CA ILE A 19 24.58 28.99 -8.96
C ILE A 19 24.91 27.61 -8.38
N LEU A 20 26.12 27.42 -7.85
CA LEU A 20 26.51 26.17 -7.17
C LEU A 20 25.95 26.06 -5.73
N LEU A 21 25.59 27.17 -5.10
CA LEU A 21 24.95 27.20 -3.77
C LEU A 21 23.41 27.24 -3.84
N SER A 22 22.82 27.38 -5.02
CA SER A 22 21.36 27.49 -5.22
C SER A 22 20.70 26.18 -5.64
N LYS A 23 21.23 25.02 -5.26
CA LYS A 23 20.58 23.73 -5.50
C LYS A 23 20.58 22.85 -4.25
N ASN A 24 20.05 23.41 -3.17
CA ASN A 24 19.59 22.67 -2.00
C ASN A 24 18.19 23.13 -1.61
N ASN A 25 17.26 23.20 -2.57
CA ASN A 25 15.89 22.87 -2.25
C ASN A 25 15.85 21.33 -2.27
N ASN A 26 16.00 20.71 -1.12
CA ASN A 26 15.48 19.38 -0.90
C ASN A 26 13.96 19.54 -0.98
N ASP A 27 13.42 19.54 -2.21
CA ASP A 27 11.99 19.39 -2.37
C ASP A 27 11.64 18.05 -1.76
N LYS A 28 10.73 18.07 -0.79
CA LYS A 28 10.27 16.84 -0.13
C LYS A 28 9.71 15.89 -1.17
N ILE A 29 10.07 14.63 -1.07
CA ILE A 29 9.47 13.55 -1.86
C ILE A 29 8.15 13.19 -1.19
N LYS A 30 7.06 13.53 -1.84
CA LYS A 30 5.72 13.22 -1.34
C LYS A 30 5.32 11.81 -1.76
N VAL A 31 4.86 11.03 -0.79
CA VAL A 31 4.33 9.68 -0.98
C VAL A 31 2.84 9.70 -0.64
N ALA A 32 2.00 9.47 -1.63
CA ALA A 32 0.56 9.33 -1.43
C ALA A 32 0.24 7.89 -0.97
N GLU A 33 -0.11 7.69 0.29
CA GLU A 33 -0.56 6.38 0.79
C GLU A 33 -2.08 6.20 0.68
N VAL A 34 -2.51 5.03 0.22
CA VAL A 34 -3.93 4.73 -0.06
C VAL A 34 -4.80 4.63 1.19
N ALA A 35 -4.22 4.24 2.30
CA ALA A 35 -4.87 4.09 3.61
C ALA A 35 -3.83 4.26 4.72
N HIS A 36 -4.25 4.70 5.89
CA HIS A 36 -3.42 4.71 7.08
C HIS A 36 -3.68 3.44 7.88
N SER A 37 -2.75 2.47 7.83
CA SER A 37 -2.95 1.13 8.39
C SER A 37 -1.67 0.54 8.94
N VAL A 38 -1.77 -0.19 10.06
CA VAL A 38 -0.67 -0.98 10.62
C VAL A 38 -0.14 -2.02 9.63
N PHE A 39 -0.92 -2.37 8.62
CA PHE A 39 -0.52 -3.18 7.48
C PHE A 39 0.74 -2.64 6.76
N TYR A 40 0.98 -1.33 6.86
CA TYR A 40 2.15 -0.65 6.27
C TYR A 40 3.30 -0.44 7.27
N ALA A 41 3.35 -1.23 8.34
CA ALA A 41 4.37 -1.13 9.39
C ALA A 41 5.80 -0.95 8.87
N PRO A 42 6.30 -1.68 7.84
CA PRO A 42 7.67 -1.47 7.36
C PRO A 42 7.93 -0.04 6.83
N GLN A 43 6.93 0.62 6.22
CA GLN A 43 7.03 2.02 5.78
C GLN A 43 7.22 2.96 6.96
N TYR A 44 6.39 2.82 8.00
CA TYR A 44 6.46 3.68 9.19
C TYR A 44 7.72 3.41 10.01
N VAL A 45 8.19 2.16 10.04
CA VAL A 45 9.50 1.82 10.62
C VAL A 45 10.63 2.52 9.88
N ALA A 46 10.62 2.50 8.54
CA ALA A 46 11.62 3.17 7.72
C ALA A 46 11.64 4.69 7.97
N ASP A 47 10.47 5.30 8.10
CA ASP A 47 10.35 6.73 8.41
C ASP A 47 10.81 7.03 9.85
N LYS A 48 10.30 6.29 10.84
CA LYS A 48 10.62 6.49 12.26
C LYS A 48 12.09 6.34 12.58
N LEU A 49 12.76 5.36 11.97
CA LEU A 49 14.19 5.10 12.17
C LEU A 49 15.09 5.97 11.27
N GLY A 50 14.50 6.79 10.40
CA GLY A 50 15.23 7.73 9.55
C GLY A 50 15.93 7.08 8.36
N TYR A 51 15.53 5.89 7.93
CA TYR A 51 16.16 5.18 6.83
C TYR A 51 16.07 5.95 5.50
N PHE A 52 15.00 6.71 5.27
CA PHE A 52 14.95 7.63 4.12
C PHE A 52 16.01 8.71 4.19
N LYS A 53 16.24 9.29 5.39
CA LYS A 53 17.26 10.33 5.59
C LYS A 53 18.68 9.78 5.43
N GLU A 54 18.93 8.53 5.83
CA GLU A 54 20.21 7.85 5.60
C GLU A 54 20.53 7.74 4.11
N GLU A 55 19.52 7.58 3.25
CA GLU A 55 19.65 7.57 1.79
C GLU A 55 19.61 9.01 1.17
N GLY A 56 19.61 10.06 2.01
CA GLY A 56 19.61 11.45 1.57
C GLY A 56 18.25 11.95 1.07
N LEU A 57 17.15 11.28 1.44
CA LEU A 57 15.80 11.61 1.02
C LEU A 57 15.02 12.26 2.16
N ASP A 58 14.34 13.38 1.85
CA ASP A 58 13.34 14.00 2.74
C ASP A 58 11.95 13.58 2.26
N VAL A 59 11.35 12.59 2.95
CA VAL A 59 10.08 11.97 2.57
C VAL A 59 8.95 12.52 3.41
N GLU A 60 7.82 12.80 2.77
CA GLU A 60 6.55 13.16 3.41
C GLU A 60 5.45 12.20 2.98
N ILE A 61 4.89 11.44 3.93
CA ILE A 61 3.79 10.51 3.68
C ILE A 61 2.47 11.25 3.84
N ILE A 62 1.62 11.18 2.82
CA ILE A 62 0.34 11.90 2.75
C ILE A 62 -0.78 10.90 2.53
N LEU A 63 -1.74 10.83 3.45
CA LEU A 63 -2.94 10.01 3.28
C LEU A 63 -3.79 10.52 2.10
N THR A 64 -3.99 9.64 1.12
CA THR A 64 -4.78 9.91 -0.09
C THR A 64 -5.76 8.76 -0.30
N SER A 65 -6.89 8.82 0.40
CA SER A 65 -7.84 7.68 0.51
C SER A 65 -8.42 7.27 -0.85
N GLY A 66 -8.01 6.09 -1.33
CA GLY A 66 -8.45 5.47 -2.58
C GLY A 66 -7.36 5.43 -3.66
N ALA A 67 -7.18 4.26 -4.28
CA ALA A 67 -6.14 4.04 -5.30
C ALA A 67 -6.31 4.95 -6.53
N ASP A 68 -7.54 5.27 -6.90
CA ASP A 68 -7.89 6.23 -7.96
C ASP A 68 -7.36 7.65 -7.66
N LYS A 69 -7.44 8.09 -6.41
CA LYS A 69 -6.90 9.39 -5.98
C LYS A 69 -5.39 9.39 -5.89
N VAL A 70 -4.81 8.29 -5.41
CA VAL A 70 -3.35 8.10 -5.41
C VAL A 70 -2.80 8.20 -6.83
N THR A 71 -3.35 7.43 -7.77
CA THR A 71 -2.92 7.45 -9.17
C THR A 71 -3.12 8.81 -9.82
N ALA A 72 -4.24 9.49 -9.56
CA ALA A 72 -4.48 10.84 -10.06
C ALA A 72 -3.44 11.84 -9.53
N ALA A 73 -3.08 11.78 -8.24
CA ALA A 73 -2.07 12.67 -7.64
C ALA A 73 -0.66 12.43 -8.22
N VAL A 74 -0.30 11.17 -8.50
CA VAL A 74 0.98 10.85 -9.15
C VAL A 74 1.00 11.30 -10.61
N LEU A 75 -0.07 11.05 -11.36
CA LEU A 75 -0.17 11.43 -12.77
C LEU A 75 -0.18 12.96 -12.96
N SER A 76 -0.83 13.71 -12.06
CA SER A 76 -0.82 15.18 -12.09
C SER A 76 0.54 15.77 -11.72
N GLY A 77 1.36 15.02 -10.98
CA GLY A 77 2.64 15.49 -10.41
C GLY A 77 2.51 16.23 -9.09
N ASP A 78 1.36 16.13 -8.42
CA ASP A 78 1.15 16.69 -7.07
C ASP A 78 1.97 15.91 -6.02
N VAL A 79 2.23 14.63 -6.31
CA VAL A 79 3.15 13.77 -5.55
C VAL A 79 4.09 13.01 -6.50
N GLU A 80 5.25 12.64 -6.00
CA GLU A 80 6.27 11.90 -6.75
C GLU A 80 6.00 10.40 -6.79
N ILE A 81 5.55 9.85 -5.66
CA ILE A 81 5.40 8.41 -5.43
C ILE A 81 3.97 8.11 -4.97
N GLY A 82 3.37 7.10 -5.57
CA GLY A 82 2.13 6.49 -5.12
C GLY A 82 2.42 5.20 -4.34
N PHE A 83 1.62 4.96 -3.31
CA PHE A 83 1.64 3.72 -2.55
C PHE A 83 0.20 3.20 -2.43
N CYS A 84 -0.14 2.23 -3.26
CA CYS A 84 -1.48 1.66 -3.37
C CYS A 84 -1.43 0.24 -3.93
N GLY A 85 -2.59 -0.35 -4.16
CA GLY A 85 -2.70 -1.64 -4.83
C GLY A 85 -2.04 -1.60 -6.21
N SER A 86 -1.26 -2.63 -6.54
CA SER A 86 -0.47 -2.65 -7.78
C SER A 86 -1.33 -2.81 -9.03
N GLU A 87 -2.58 -3.27 -8.91
CA GLU A 87 -3.59 -3.28 -9.99
C GLU A 87 -3.80 -1.87 -10.59
N ALA A 88 -3.63 -0.83 -9.79
CA ALA A 88 -3.84 0.54 -10.23
C ALA A 88 -2.94 0.93 -11.41
N THR A 89 -1.72 0.41 -11.46
CA THR A 89 -0.80 0.65 -12.59
C THR A 89 -1.27 -0.05 -13.87
N ILE A 90 -1.93 -1.20 -13.74
CA ILE A 90 -2.53 -1.96 -14.85
C ILE A 90 -3.70 -1.15 -15.44
N TYR A 91 -4.59 -0.61 -14.61
CA TYR A 91 -5.67 0.26 -15.07
C TYR A 91 -5.17 1.50 -15.80
N VAL A 92 -4.16 2.18 -15.24
CA VAL A 92 -3.57 3.39 -15.85
C VAL A 92 -2.96 3.06 -17.22
N TYR A 93 -2.24 1.95 -17.33
CA TYR A 93 -1.62 1.51 -18.59
C TYR A 93 -2.68 1.17 -19.65
N ASN A 94 -3.69 0.36 -19.28
CA ASN A 94 -4.78 -0.03 -20.19
C ASN A 94 -5.68 1.15 -20.57
N GLY A 95 -5.74 2.19 -19.71
CA GLY A 95 -6.38 3.47 -20.01
C GLY A 95 -5.66 4.30 -21.09
N GLY A 96 -4.46 3.88 -21.52
CA GLY A 96 -3.70 4.49 -22.61
C GLY A 96 -2.85 5.69 -22.17
N GLU A 97 -2.58 5.84 -20.86
CA GLU A 97 -1.69 6.90 -20.36
C GLU A 97 -0.28 6.69 -20.90
N LYS A 98 0.31 7.74 -21.48
CA LYS A 98 1.63 7.66 -22.12
C LYS A 98 2.77 7.65 -21.11
N ASP A 99 2.66 8.48 -20.06
CA ASP A 99 3.59 8.52 -18.93
C ASP A 99 2.98 7.74 -17.78
N TYR A 100 2.69 6.47 -18.05
CA TYR A 100 2.02 5.57 -17.12
C TYR A 100 2.84 5.29 -15.86
N LEU A 101 2.19 4.72 -14.86
CA LEU A 101 2.80 4.38 -13.58
C LEU A 101 3.51 3.03 -13.67
N VAL A 102 4.69 2.95 -13.05
CA VAL A 102 5.51 1.74 -12.98
C VAL A 102 5.76 1.42 -11.51
N ASN A 103 5.50 0.20 -11.10
CA ASN A 103 5.81 -0.30 -9.77
C ASN A 103 7.32 -0.52 -9.65
N PHE A 104 7.95 -0.03 -8.59
CA PHE A 104 9.39 -0.14 -8.41
C PHE A 104 9.83 -0.79 -7.09
N SER A 105 8.90 -0.96 -6.15
CA SER A 105 9.17 -1.58 -4.85
C SER A 105 7.88 -2.16 -4.28
N SER A 106 7.89 -3.43 -3.86
CA SER A 106 6.79 -4.04 -3.11
C SER A 106 6.91 -3.80 -1.62
N LEU A 107 5.80 -3.93 -0.90
CA LEU A 107 5.77 -3.94 0.56
C LEU A 107 4.99 -5.13 1.09
N THR A 108 3.73 -5.27 0.71
CA THR A 108 2.83 -6.29 1.21
C THR A 108 2.59 -7.37 0.16
N ARG A 109 2.56 -8.64 0.60
CA ARG A 109 2.53 -9.80 -0.31
C ARG A 109 1.24 -10.59 -0.26
N LYS A 110 0.26 -10.15 0.50
CA LYS A 110 -1.08 -10.76 0.63
C LYS A 110 -2.08 -9.67 0.93
N ASP A 111 -3.35 -9.98 0.79
CA ASP A 111 -4.42 -9.12 1.30
C ASP A 111 -4.29 -8.94 2.82
N GLY A 112 -4.34 -7.70 3.29
CA GLY A 112 -4.21 -7.37 4.71
C GLY A 112 -5.55 -7.34 5.46
N SER A 113 -6.65 -7.67 4.81
CA SER A 113 -7.96 -7.64 5.44
C SER A 113 -8.33 -8.94 6.13
N PHE A 114 -9.16 -8.80 7.13
CA PHE A 114 -9.76 -9.88 7.89
C PHE A 114 -11.27 -9.84 7.70
N LEU A 115 -11.87 -11.01 7.49
CA LEU A 115 -13.31 -11.16 7.49
C LEU A 115 -13.82 -11.15 8.92
N VAL A 116 -14.69 -10.20 9.22
CA VAL A 116 -15.29 -10.00 10.54
C VAL A 116 -16.77 -10.37 10.48
N SER A 117 -17.19 -11.27 11.33
CA SER A 117 -18.60 -11.66 11.52
C SER A 117 -19.25 -10.83 12.60
N ARG A 118 -20.50 -10.42 12.43
CA ARG A 118 -21.29 -9.75 13.46
C ARG A 118 -21.60 -10.65 14.63
N GLU A 119 -21.93 -11.90 14.34
CA GLU A 119 -22.24 -12.91 15.34
C GLU A 119 -21.05 -13.85 15.54
N LYS A 120 -20.86 -14.33 16.77
CA LYS A 120 -19.82 -15.30 17.08
C LYS A 120 -20.22 -16.66 16.51
N PRO A 121 -19.52 -17.20 15.50
CA PRO A 121 -19.82 -18.53 15.01
C PRO A 121 -19.21 -19.60 15.91
N ASP A 122 -19.90 -20.73 16.10
CA ASP A 122 -19.33 -21.89 16.80
C ASP A 122 -18.24 -22.58 15.99
N ASN A 123 -18.40 -22.66 14.66
CA ASN A 123 -17.44 -23.24 13.74
C ASN A 123 -17.63 -22.64 12.34
N PHE A 124 -16.97 -21.53 12.06
CA PHE A 124 -17.10 -20.81 10.81
C PHE A 124 -16.56 -21.61 9.62
N LYS A 125 -17.32 -21.61 8.52
CA LYS A 125 -16.91 -22.07 7.20
C LYS A 125 -17.20 -20.99 6.18
N LEU A 126 -16.37 -20.88 5.15
CA LEU A 126 -16.58 -19.87 4.10
C LEU A 126 -17.95 -20.00 3.39
N THR A 127 -18.48 -21.22 3.31
CA THR A 127 -19.83 -21.46 2.76
C THR A 127 -20.95 -20.86 3.60
N ASP A 128 -20.69 -20.48 4.86
CA ASP A 128 -21.67 -19.80 5.72
C ASP A 128 -21.97 -18.37 5.24
N LEU A 129 -21.17 -17.85 4.29
CA LEU A 129 -21.42 -16.58 3.62
C LEU A 129 -22.53 -16.64 2.58
N GLU A 130 -22.92 -17.85 2.08
CA GLU A 130 -24.04 -17.98 1.15
C GLU A 130 -25.34 -17.48 1.78
N GLY A 131 -26.03 -16.58 1.09
CA GLY A 131 -27.23 -15.89 1.58
C GLY A 131 -26.97 -14.72 2.53
N LYS A 132 -25.70 -14.40 2.85
CA LYS A 132 -25.33 -13.33 3.76
C LYS A 132 -24.99 -12.04 3.03
N TYR A 133 -25.10 -10.94 3.76
CA TYR A 133 -24.70 -9.60 3.31
C TYR A 133 -23.30 -9.28 3.82
N VAL A 134 -22.36 -9.07 2.89
CA VAL A 134 -20.94 -8.80 3.19
C VAL A 134 -20.55 -7.43 2.65
N ILE A 135 -20.00 -6.57 3.49
CA ILE A 135 -19.36 -5.33 3.05
C ILE A 135 -17.96 -5.70 2.55
N GLY A 136 -17.76 -5.73 1.21
CA GLY A 136 -16.58 -6.31 0.57
C GLY A 136 -15.55 -5.32 0.04
N GLY A 137 -15.83 -4.00 0.13
CA GLY A 137 -14.97 -2.97 -0.43
C GLY A 137 -15.41 -2.49 -1.81
N ARG A 138 -14.68 -1.53 -2.39
CA ARG A 138 -15.03 -0.90 -3.66
C ARG A 138 -14.78 -1.84 -4.84
N LYS A 139 -15.76 -1.95 -5.74
CA LYS A 139 -15.66 -2.76 -6.96
C LYS A 139 -14.41 -2.40 -7.78
N GLY A 140 -13.72 -3.43 -8.23
CA GLY A 140 -12.48 -3.32 -9.01
C GLY A 140 -11.27 -2.83 -8.20
N GLY A 141 -11.36 -2.74 -6.87
CA GLY A 141 -10.22 -2.53 -5.99
C GLY A 141 -9.63 -3.85 -5.50
N MET A 142 -8.34 -3.88 -5.21
CA MET A 142 -7.68 -5.10 -4.71
C MET A 142 -8.43 -5.79 -3.57
N PRO A 143 -8.93 -5.09 -2.52
CA PRO A 143 -9.62 -5.76 -1.42
C PRO A 143 -10.86 -6.55 -1.86
N GLU A 144 -11.65 -6.00 -2.77
CA GLU A 144 -12.87 -6.67 -3.24
C GLU A 144 -12.51 -7.82 -4.19
N MET A 145 -11.62 -7.58 -5.17
CA MET A 145 -11.25 -8.60 -6.14
C MET A 145 -10.54 -9.80 -5.47
N THR A 146 -9.63 -9.56 -4.52
CA THR A 146 -8.96 -10.65 -3.77
C THR A 146 -9.93 -11.39 -2.87
N PHE A 147 -10.91 -10.72 -2.29
CA PHE A 147 -11.94 -11.37 -1.50
C PHE A 147 -12.81 -12.27 -2.36
N GLU A 148 -13.33 -11.82 -3.50
CA GLU A 148 -14.10 -12.64 -4.42
C GLU A 148 -13.29 -13.84 -4.94
N TYR A 149 -12.03 -13.59 -5.34
CA TYR A 149 -11.10 -14.64 -5.76
C TYR A 149 -10.90 -15.67 -4.65
N ALA A 150 -10.61 -15.24 -3.42
CA ALA A 150 -10.44 -16.12 -2.28
C ALA A 150 -11.67 -17.01 -2.03
N LEU A 151 -12.87 -16.43 -2.12
CA LEU A 151 -14.12 -17.21 -1.99
C LEU A 151 -14.26 -18.26 -3.08
N LYS A 152 -14.05 -17.90 -4.35
CA LYS A 152 -14.14 -18.82 -5.50
C LYS A 152 -13.15 -19.97 -5.36
N GLN A 153 -11.87 -19.68 -5.06
CA GLN A 153 -10.82 -20.69 -4.91
C GLN A 153 -11.08 -21.65 -3.74
N ASN A 154 -11.86 -21.22 -2.76
CA ASN A 154 -12.25 -22.05 -1.61
C ASN A 154 -13.66 -22.64 -1.73
N GLY A 155 -14.22 -22.68 -2.95
CA GLY A 155 -15.45 -23.42 -3.27
C GLY A 155 -16.75 -22.73 -2.87
N VAL A 156 -16.72 -21.40 -2.60
CA VAL A 156 -17.93 -20.62 -2.34
C VAL A 156 -18.55 -20.15 -3.65
N ASP A 157 -19.84 -20.36 -3.82
CA ASP A 157 -20.60 -19.78 -4.92
C ASP A 157 -20.89 -18.29 -4.65
N ILE A 158 -20.04 -17.42 -5.20
CA ILE A 158 -20.16 -15.96 -4.97
C ILE A 158 -21.49 -15.39 -5.46
N SER A 159 -22.19 -16.05 -6.41
CA SER A 159 -23.51 -15.60 -6.87
C SER A 159 -24.58 -15.67 -5.78
N LYS A 160 -24.31 -16.43 -4.72
CA LYS A 160 -25.17 -16.57 -3.54
C LYS A 160 -24.76 -15.64 -2.39
N VAL A 161 -23.62 -14.94 -2.48
CA VAL A 161 -23.16 -14.01 -1.45
C VAL A 161 -23.55 -12.60 -1.88
N ASN A 162 -24.22 -11.83 -1.01
CA ASN A 162 -24.54 -10.44 -1.32
C ASN A 162 -23.36 -9.54 -0.92
N ILE A 163 -22.41 -9.37 -1.84
CA ILE A 163 -21.22 -8.52 -1.62
C ILE A 163 -21.57 -7.07 -1.98
N ASP A 164 -21.62 -6.20 -0.98
CA ASP A 164 -21.81 -4.76 -1.18
C ASP A 164 -20.48 -4.07 -1.47
N THR A 165 -20.39 -3.49 -2.66
CA THR A 165 -19.22 -2.76 -3.15
C THR A 165 -19.44 -1.24 -3.20
N SER A 166 -20.56 -0.75 -2.68
CA SER A 166 -20.95 0.66 -2.73
C SER A 166 -20.41 1.50 -1.57
N ILE A 167 -20.03 0.84 -0.46
CA ILE A 167 -19.54 1.52 0.74
C ILE A 167 -18.06 1.85 0.58
N ALA A 168 -17.72 3.14 0.71
CA ALA A 168 -16.33 3.59 0.64
C ALA A 168 -15.48 2.95 1.75
N PHE A 169 -14.23 2.58 1.43
CA PHE A 169 -13.29 1.89 2.32
C PHE A 169 -13.23 2.52 3.74
N ALA A 170 -13.06 3.84 3.82
CA ALA A 170 -12.99 4.56 5.09
C ALA A 170 -14.31 4.54 5.91
N SER A 171 -15.43 4.10 5.32
CA SER A 171 -16.73 4.07 5.96
C SER A 171 -17.19 2.65 6.34
N MET A 172 -16.45 1.61 5.95
CA MET A 172 -16.87 0.22 6.12
C MET A 172 -17.02 -0.18 7.59
N GLU A 173 -16.05 0.19 8.45
CA GLU A 173 -16.11 -0.04 9.89
C GLU A 173 -17.35 0.61 10.50
N GLY A 174 -17.55 1.91 10.24
CA GLY A 174 -18.71 2.66 10.77
C GLY A 174 -20.04 2.11 10.28
N ALA A 175 -20.14 1.68 9.01
CA ALA A 175 -21.34 1.06 8.46
C ALA A 175 -21.64 -0.28 9.16
N PHE A 176 -20.59 -1.10 9.37
CA PHE A 176 -20.73 -2.36 10.09
C PHE A 176 -21.15 -2.14 11.54
N ILE A 177 -20.48 -1.25 12.29
CA ILE A 177 -20.86 -0.89 13.67
C ILE A 177 -22.30 -0.39 13.72
N GLY A 178 -22.71 0.42 12.72
CA GLY A 178 -24.07 0.94 12.57
C GLY A 178 -25.15 -0.09 12.22
N GLY A 179 -24.77 -1.37 12.08
CA GLY A 179 -25.71 -2.48 11.85
C GLY A 179 -25.84 -2.93 10.39
N THR A 180 -25.07 -2.38 9.45
CA THR A 180 -25.05 -2.80 8.06
C THR A 180 -24.24 -4.07 7.91
N GLY A 181 -24.75 -5.05 7.16
CA GLY A 181 -24.06 -6.30 6.82
C GLY A 181 -23.99 -7.33 7.96
N ASP A 182 -23.94 -8.59 7.59
CA ASP A 182 -23.67 -9.72 8.48
C ASP A 182 -22.15 -9.88 8.69
N PHE A 183 -21.38 -9.53 7.65
CA PHE A 183 -19.94 -9.61 7.60
C PHE A 183 -19.34 -8.34 6.98
N VAL A 184 -18.07 -8.09 7.26
CA VAL A 184 -17.27 -7.03 6.66
C VAL A 184 -15.82 -7.47 6.52
N THR A 185 -15.12 -7.01 5.49
CA THR A 185 -13.68 -7.13 5.39
C THR A 185 -13.03 -5.85 5.96
N LEU A 186 -12.19 -5.99 6.98
CA LEU A 186 -11.52 -4.86 7.65
C LEU A 186 -10.02 -5.08 7.74
N PHE A 187 -9.27 -4.02 7.52
CA PHE A 187 -7.84 -3.96 7.84
C PHE A 187 -7.62 -3.62 9.31
N GLU A 188 -6.39 -3.79 9.79
CA GLU A 188 -6.01 -3.35 11.12
C GLU A 188 -5.62 -1.84 11.13
N PRO A 189 -5.97 -1.10 12.19
CA PRO A 189 -6.45 -1.56 13.49
C PRO A 189 -7.98 -1.77 13.58
N ASN A 190 -8.75 -1.50 12.54
CA ASN A 190 -10.22 -1.49 12.57
C ASN A 190 -10.82 -2.86 12.96
N ALA A 191 -10.24 -3.96 12.44
CA ALA A 191 -10.68 -5.31 12.81
C ALA A 191 -10.54 -5.56 14.32
N THR A 192 -9.38 -5.21 14.89
CA THR A 192 -9.13 -5.29 16.34
C THR A 192 -10.08 -4.41 17.15
N ASN A 193 -10.37 -3.19 16.68
CA ASN A 193 -11.30 -2.28 17.38
C ASN A 193 -12.69 -2.88 17.48
N VAL A 194 -13.23 -3.39 16.38
CA VAL A 194 -14.55 -4.06 16.34
C VAL A 194 -14.60 -5.28 17.28
N GLU A 195 -13.53 -6.09 17.33
CA GLU A 195 -13.44 -7.23 18.26
C GLU A 195 -13.42 -6.78 19.73
N LYS A 196 -12.62 -5.75 20.07
CA LYS A 196 -12.50 -5.25 21.44
C LYS A 196 -13.80 -4.65 21.96
N GLU A 197 -14.56 -4.00 21.10
CA GLU A 197 -15.87 -3.44 21.46
C GLU A 197 -16.97 -4.51 21.54
N GLY A 198 -16.64 -5.77 21.18
CA GLY A 198 -17.61 -6.87 21.18
C GLY A 198 -18.67 -6.74 20.08
N LEU A 199 -18.37 -5.98 19.04
CA LEU A 199 -19.28 -5.69 17.92
C LEU A 199 -19.08 -6.64 16.73
N GLY A 200 -18.06 -7.47 16.77
CA GLY A 200 -17.78 -8.47 15.74
C GLY A 200 -16.64 -9.41 16.15
N TYR A 201 -16.40 -10.40 15.31
CA TYR A 201 -15.44 -11.48 15.54
C TYR A 201 -14.66 -11.74 14.26
N VAL A 202 -13.33 -11.66 14.30
CA VAL A 202 -12.48 -12.06 13.16
C VAL A 202 -12.60 -13.56 12.96
N VAL A 203 -12.99 -13.99 11.76
CA VAL A 203 -13.28 -15.40 11.43
C VAL A 203 -12.35 -15.97 10.35
N ALA A 204 -11.72 -15.10 9.54
CA ALA A 204 -10.75 -15.53 8.51
C ALA A 204 -9.81 -14.39 8.11
N SER A 205 -8.65 -14.74 7.56
CA SER A 205 -7.77 -13.83 6.84
C SER A 205 -8.01 -13.96 5.33
N VAL A 206 -8.36 -12.87 4.66
CA VAL A 206 -8.53 -12.87 3.21
C VAL A 206 -7.21 -13.18 2.51
N GLY A 207 -6.08 -12.67 3.05
CA GLY A 207 -4.76 -12.91 2.47
C GLY A 207 -4.27 -14.34 2.57
N GLU A 208 -4.65 -15.10 3.61
CA GLU A 208 -4.33 -16.53 3.66
C GLU A 208 -5.13 -17.33 2.62
N LEU A 209 -6.35 -16.89 2.33
CA LEU A 209 -7.25 -17.54 1.38
C LEU A 209 -6.92 -17.19 -0.07
N GLY A 210 -6.50 -15.95 -0.35
CA GLY A 210 -6.26 -15.41 -1.69
C GLY A 210 -4.83 -15.63 -2.23
N GLY A 211 -3.87 -16.02 -1.37
CA GLY A 211 -2.50 -16.30 -1.79
C GLY A 211 -1.58 -15.08 -1.90
N VAL A 212 -0.44 -15.29 -2.56
CA VAL A 212 0.63 -14.28 -2.69
C VAL A 212 0.40 -13.41 -3.92
N VAL A 213 0.42 -12.10 -3.70
CA VAL A 213 0.36 -11.06 -4.74
C VAL A 213 1.16 -9.84 -4.27
N PRO A 214 1.75 -9.01 -5.13
CA PRO A 214 2.28 -7.69 -4.73
C PRO A 214 1.10 -6.76 -4.44
N TYR A 215 0.47 -7.00 -3.27
CA TYR A 215 -0.82 -6.41 -2.90
C TYR A 215 -0.75 -4.89 -2.83
N THR A 216 0.27 -4.36 -2.13
CA THR A 216 0.55 -2.92 -2.14
C THR A 216 2.00 -2.70 -2.55
N ALA A 217 2.19 -1.81 -3.53
CA ALA A 217 3.49 -1.49 -4.09
C ALA A 217 3.67 0.03 -4.24
N TYR A 218 4.92 0.47 -4.26
CA TYR A 218 5.30 1.84 -4.60
C TYR A 218 5.41 1.97 -6.09
N ASN A 219 4.78 3.00 -6.62
CA ASN A 219 4.80 3.34 -8.03
C ASN A 219 5.11 4.82 -8.25
N ALA A 220 5.59 5.13 -9.45
CA ALA A 220 5.81 6.49 -9.90
C ALA A 220 5.63 6.55 -11.41
N ARG A 221 5.51 7.77 -11.96
CA ARG A 221 5.48 7.94 -13.40
C ARG A 221 6.78 7.40 -14.02
N LYS A 222 6.65 6.76 -15.18
CA LYS A 222 7.79 6.23 -15.93
C LYS A 222 8.88 7.29 -16.13
N SER A 223 8.51 8.50 -16.54
CA SER A 223 9.43 9.62 -16.73
C SER A 223 10.14 10.04 -15.44
N TYR A 224 9.44 9.97 -14.30
CA TYR A 224 10.05 10.29 -13.00
C TYR A 224 11.11 9.27 -12.61
N ILE A 225 10.83 7.97 -12.76
CA ILE A 225 11.79 6.88 -12.49
C ILE A 225 13.04 7.04 -13.36
N GLU A 226 12.86 7.30 -14.67
CA GLU A 226 13.96 7.48 -15.62
C GLU A 226 14.83 8.71 -15.30
N SER A 227 14.21 9.78 -14.80
CA SER A 227 14.91 11.04 -14.49
C SER A 227 15.53 11.07 -13.09
N ASN A 228 15.05 10.22 -12.15
CA ASN A 228 15.45 10.24 -10.75
C ASN A 228 15.89 8.85 -10.23
N PRO A 229 16.76 8.10 -10.94
CA PRO A 229 17.09 6.72 -10.58
C PRO A 229 17.71 6.61 -9.17
N LYS A 230 18.44 7.63 -8.71
CA LYS A 230 19.03 7.65 -7.36
C LYS A 230 17.97 7.78 -6.26
N VAL A 231 16.89 8.52 -6.52
CA VAL A 231 15.75 8.64 -5.58
C VAL A 231 15.06 7.28 -5.46
N ILE A 232 14.76 6.65 -6.59
CA ILE A 232 14.12 5.33 -6.63
C ILE A 232 14.98 4.27 -5.92
N GLU A 233 16.28 4.27 -6.16
CA GLU A 233 17.21 3.35 -5.50
C GLU A 233 17.28 3.59 -3.99
N GLY A 234 17.45 4.84 -3.55
CA GLY A 234 17.51 5.20 -2.14
C GLY A 234 16.21 4.90 -1.41
N PHE A 235 15.07 5.23 -2.02
CA PHE A 235 13.75 4.93 -1.47
C PHE A 235 13.56 3.40 -1.29
N THR A 236 13.87 2.62 -2.33
CA THR A 236 13.78 1.16 -2.28
C THR A 236 14.67 0.57 -1.19
N LYS A 237 15.91 1.09 -1.01
CA LYS A 237 16.80 0.67 0.08
C LYS A 237 16.23 0.99 1.47
N ALA A 238 15.64 2.16 1.63
CA ALA A 238 15.01 2.55 2.91
C ALA A 238 13.84 1.62 3.25
N ILE A 239 12.99 1.30 2.28
CA ILE A 239 11.89 0.34 2.46
C ILE A 239 12.44 -1.06 2.77
N GLN A 240 13.50 -1.52 2.09
CA GLN A 240 14.13 -2.81 2.43
C GLN A 240 14.60 -2.85 3.88
N LYS A 241 15.26 -1.80 4.38
CA LYS A 241 15.64 -1.72 5.80
C LYS A 241 14.43 -1.79 6.74
N GLY A 242 13.30 -1.17 6.35
CA GLY A 242 12.04 -1.26 7.09
C GLY A 242 11.48 -2.68 7.14
N LEU A 243 11.48 -3.39 6.01
CA LEU A 243 11.11 -4.81 5.91
C LEU A 243 12.03 -5.68 6.78
N ASP A 244 13.35 -5.50 6.64
CA ASP A 244 14.35 -6.23 7.42
C ASP A 244 14.15 -6.03 8.92
N TYR A 245 13.85 -4.79 9.35
CA TYR A 245 13.58 -4.51 10.76
C TYR A 245 12.35 -5.26 11.25
N VAL A 246 11.24 -5.19 10.51
CA VAL A 246 9.99 -5.87 10.88
C VAL A 246 10.19 -7.38 10.96
N HIS A 247 10.98 -7.98 10.06
CA HIS A 247 11.23 -9.42 10.09
C HIS A 247 12.19 -9.87 11.21
N ASN A 248 13.16 -9.03 11.61
CA ASN A 248 14.24 -9.42 12.51
C ASN A 248 14.04 -8.99 13.96
N ASN A 249 13.01 -8.19 14.27
CA ASN A 249 12.76 -7.70 15.64
C ASN A 249 11.46 -8.28 16.21
N SER A 250 11.28 -8.19 17.54
CA SER A 250 10.08 -8.66 18.20
C SER A 250 8.84 -7.85 17.79
N ASP A 251 7.65 -8.46 17.92
CA ASP A 251 6.38 -7.79 17.63
C ASP A 251 6.23 -6.52 18.48
N GLU A 252 6.66 -6.57 19.75
CA GLU A 252 6.61 -5.44 20.67
C GLU A 252 7.59 -4.32 20.26
N ASP A 253 8.79 -4.65 19.79
CA ASP A 253 9.77 -3.63 19.36
C ASP A 253 9.30 -2.93 18.08
N VAL A 254 8.69 -3.66 17.16
CA VAL A 254 8.03 -3.05 15.99
C VAL A 254 6.87 -2.17 16.44
N ALA A 255 5.98 -2.67 17.31
CA ALA A 255 4.82 -1.93 17.80
C ALA A 255 5.21 -0.61 18.50
N LYS A 256 6.29 -0.59 19.29
CA LYS A 256 6.80 0.64 19.94
C LYS A 256 7.12 1.76 18.95
N LEU A 257 7.59 1.44 17.75
CA LEU A 257 7.90 2.44 16.73
C LEU A 257 6.62 3.02 16.09
N LEU A 258 5.49 2.31 16.19
CA LEU A 258 4.25 2.69 15.55
C LEU A 258 3.31 3.51 16.45
N VAL A 259 3.59 3.65 17.75
CA VAL A 259 2.68 4.30 18.72
C VAL A 259 2.32 5.73 18.30
N ASP A 260 3.28 6.49 17.77
CA ASP A 260 3.03 7.87 17.35
C ASP A 260 2.20 7.97 16.05
N TYR A 261 2.21 6.91 15.23
CA TYR A 261 1.39 6.82 14.00
C TYR A 261 -0.05 6.40 14.31
N PHE A 262 -0.26 5.64 15.38
CA PHE A 262 -1.56 5.09 15.79
C PHE A 262 -1.89 5.45 17.24
N PRO A 263 -2.10 6.75 17.55
CA PRO A 263 -2.25 7.23 18.93
C PRO A 263 -3.48 6.67 19.66
N ASP A 264 -4.51 6.26 18.91
CA ASP A 264 -5.75 5.69 19.45
C ASP A 264 -5.65 4.16 19.68
N THR A 265 -4.52 3.53 19.33
CA THR A 265 -4.31 2.09 19.48
C THR A 265 -3.26 1.82 20.56
N SER A 266 -3.60 1.03 21.59
CA SER A 266 -2.66 0.74 22.67
C SER A 266 -1.44 -0.06 22.19
N LEU A 267 -0.30 0.06 22.89
CA LEU A 267 0.90 -0.73 22.56
C LEU A 267 0.62 -2.24 22.56
N THR A 268 -0.24 -2.71 23.48
CA THR A 268 -0.64 -4.12 23.52
C THR A 268 -1.40 -4.53 22.26
N ASP A 269 -2.32 -3.70 21.79
CA ASP A 269 -3.09 -3.97 20.58
C ASP A 269 -2.18 -3.91 19.34
N LEU A 270 -1.32 -2.89 19.24
CA LEU A 270 -0.33 -2.81 18.16
C LEU A 270 0.56 -4.06 18.12
N THR A 271 1.01 -4.55 19.28
CA THR A 271 1.81 -5.78 19.37
C THR A 271 1.03 -6.99 18.84
N ASN A 272 -0.24 -7.12 19.23
CA ASN A 272 -1.09 -8.22 18.75
C ASN A 272 -1.37 -8.12 17.26
N ILE A 273 -1.57 -6.91 16.72
CA ILE A 273 -1.77 -6.64 15.30
C ILE A 273 -0.52 -7.01 14.50
N ILE A 274 0.68 -6.60 14.94
CA ILE A 274 1.93 -6.98 14.28
C ILE A 274 2.09 -8.50 14.27
N LYS A 275 1.82 -9.15 15.40
CA LYS A 275 1.84 -10.62 15.49
C LYS A 275 0.84 -11.27 14.51
N ARG A 276 -0.38 -10.71 14.38
CA ARG A 276 -1.42 -11.20 13.44
C ARG A 276 -0.94 -11.08 12.00
N TYR A 277 -0.42 -9.93 11.57
CA TYR A 277 0.13 -9.77 10.22
C TYR A 277 1.36 -10.64 9.94
N ARG A 278 2.23 -10.81 10.94
CA ARG A 278 3.38 -11.72 10.82
C ARG A 278 2.92 -13.18 10.66
N SER A 279 1.89 -13.60 11.39
CA SER A 279 1.40 -14.99 11.33
C SER A 279 0.86 -15.39 9.97
N ILE A 280 0.33 -14.42 9.20
CA ILE A 280 -0.15 -14.63 7.84
C ILE A 280 0.93 -14.33 6.78
N ASP A 281 2.16 -13.99 7.20
CA ASP A 281 3.26 -13.62 6.30
C ASP A 281 2.86 -12.49 5.34
N ALA A 282 2.36 -11.37 5.93
CA ALA A 282 1.76 -10.27 5.19
C ALA A 282 2.76 -9.41 4.41
N TRP A 283 4.04 -9.41 4.80
CA TRP A 283 5.07 -8.56 4.22
C TRP A 283 6.08 -9.35 3.40
N TYR A 284 6.51 -8.77 2.28
CA TYR A 284 7.61 -9.32 1.51
C TYR A 284 8.92 -9.33 2.32
N HIS A 285 9.81 -10.27 2.02
CA HIS A 285 11.18 -10.26 2.56
C HIS A 285 12.12 -9.35 1.76
N THR A 286 11.76 -9.08 0.50
CA THR A 286 12.50 -8.18 -0.40
C THR A 286 11.55 -7.22 -1.07
N THR A 287 12.07 -6.10 -1.55
CA THR A 287 11.30 -5.11 -2.30
C THR A 287 11.06 -5.51 -3.77
N THR A 288 11.56 -6.66 -4.18
CA THR A 288 11.38 -7.17 -5.55
C THR A 288 9.94 -7.61 -5.76
N ILE A 289 9.40 -7.29 -6.92
CA ILE A 289 8.13 -7.82 -7.40
C ILE A 289 8.46 -8.96 -8.36
N GLU A 290 8.10 -10.18 -7.98
CA GLU A 290 8.34 -11.35 -8.84
C GLU A 290 7.32 -11.40 -9.98
N GLU A 291 7.73 -11.97 -11.10
CA GLU A 291 6.92 -12.03 -12.32
C GLU A 291 5.65 -12.88 -12.12
N ASP A 292 5.78 -14.01 -11.43
CA ASP A 292 4.66 -14.90 -11.14
C ASP A 292 3.64 -14.22 -10.21
N ASP A 293 4.12 -13.48 -9.19
CA ASP A 293 3.25 -12.74 -8.28
C ASP A 293 2.48 -11.62 -9.01
N PHE A 294 3.14 -10.94 -9.96
CA PHE A 294 2.49 -9.92 -10.79
C PHE A 294 1.42 -10.52 -11.70
N TYR A 295 1.69 -11.64 -12.35
CA TYR A 295 0.68 -12.29 -13.20
C TYR A 295 -0.47 -12.88 -12.39
N HIS A 296 -0.27 -13.21 -11.12
CA HIS A 296 -1.36 -13.60 -10.23
C HIS A 296 -2.34 -12.45 -9.96
N ILE A 297 -1.86 -11.18 -9.88
CA ILE A 297 -2.80 -10.04 -9.84
C ILE A 297 -3.67 -10.01 -11.09
N GLU A 298 -3.07 -10.16 -12.27
CA GLU A 298 -3.82 -10.15 -13.52
C GLU A 298 -4.84 -11.27 -13.60
N GLU A 299 -4.52 -12.45 -13.06
CA GLU A 299 -5.47 -13.56 -12.95
C GLU A 299 -6.67 -13.18 -12.06
N ILE A 300 -6.41 -12.59 -10.89
CA ILE A 300 -7.46 -12.10 -10.00
C ILE A 300 -8.34 -11.05 -10.70
N MET A 301 -7.74 -10.12 -11.43
CA MET A 301 -8.46 -9.09 -12.18
C MET A 301 -9.28 -9.68 -13.35
N GLU A 302 -8.75 -10.70 -14.05
CA GLU A 302 -9.48 -11.42 -15.11
C GLU A 302 -10.71 -12.15 -14.52
N GLU A 303 -10.54 -12.84 -13.38
CA GLU A 303 -11.65 -13.54 -12.72
C GLU A 303 -12.73 -12.59 -12.17
N ALA A 304 -12.34 -11.35 -11.84
CA ALA A 304 -13.26 -10.29 -11.43
C ALA A 304 -13.92 -9.59 -12.64
N ASN A 305 -13.57 -9.93 -13.88
CA ASN A 305 -13.97 -9.28 -15.14
C ASN A 305 -13.53 -7.80 -15.20
N GLU A 306 -12.42 -7.45 -14.53
CA GLU A 306 -11.84 -6.11 -14.51
C GLU A 306 -10.61 -6.00 -15.43
N LEU A 307 -10.18 -7.07 -16.08
CA LEU A 307 -9.06 -7.11 -17.01
C LEU A 307 -9.43 -7.86 -18.29
N GLU A 308 -9.50 -7.13 -19.43
CA GLU A 308 -9.74 -7.74 -20.73
C GLU A 308 -8.46 -8.24 -21.40
N LYS A 309 -7.32 -7.61 -21.07
CA LYS A 309 -6.03 -7.90 -21.69
C LYS A 309 -4.89 -7.74 -20.71
N LYS A 310 -4.10 -8.81 -20.56
CA LYS A 310 -2.88 -8.79 -19.76
C LYS A 310 -1.85 -7.78 -20.28
N VAL A 311 -1.13 -7.19 -19.33
CA VAL A 311 -0.04 -6.26 -19.58
C VAL A 311 1.29 -6.97 -19.32
N PRO A 312 2.29 -6.86 -20.19
CA PRO A 312 3.59 -7.47 -19.93
C PRO A 312 4.24 -6.92 -18.66
N TYR A 313 4.74 -7.80 -17.82
CA TYR A 313 5.42 -7.49 -16.57
C TYR A 313 6.52 -6.43 -16.72
N ASP A 314 7.34 -6.51 -17.76
CA ASP A 314 8.45 -5.58 -18.05
C ASP A 314 8.01 -4.15 -18.37
N LYS A 315 6.72 -3.91 -18.58
CA LYS A 315 6.15 -2.58 -18.75
C LYS A 315 5.80 -1.91 -17.42
N LEU A 316 5.32 -2.70 -16.46
CA LEU A 316 4.75 -2.17 -15.21
C LEU A 316 5.61 -2.45 -13.98
N VAL A 317 6.71 -3.18 -14.12
CA VAL A 317 7.64 -3.45 -13.03
C VAL A 317 9.05 -2.98 -13.41
N TYR A 318 9.59 -2.08 -12.60
CA TYR A 318 10.94 -1.57 -12.77
C TYR A 318 11.97 -2.63 -12.36
N LYS A 319 12.84 -2.98 -13.28
CA LYS A 319 14.02 -3.83 -13.01
C LYS A 319 15.26 -2.94 -12.91
N LYS A 320 16.04 -3.14 -11.85
CA LYS A 320 17.37 -2.51 -11.72
C LYS A 320 18.35 -3.10 -12.74
#